data_3a5ad232ec482287ae1418a403202349
#
_entry.id   3a5ad232ec482287ae1418a403202349
#
_cell.length_a   1.000
_cell.length_b   1.000
_cell.length_c   1.000
_cell.angle_alpha   90.00
_cell.angle_beta   90.00
_cell.angle_gamma   90.00
#
_symmetry.space_group_name_H-M   'P 1'
#
loop_
_entity.id
_entity.type
_entity.pdbx_description
1 polymer ?
#
loop_
_entity_poly.entity_id
_entity_poly.type
_entity_poly.pdbx_seq_one_letter_code
_entity_poly.pdbx_strand_id
1 'polypeptide(L)'
;MIESLFPLGIAHYLAGGLLIGAGVSLLFVTTGLIGGISTVFSSTWSYLSRRPFFQQERLVGSRGWRLVYAAGLIAGALAFVLAGGPAFVTEVPWWQLALGGFLVGFGARLSNGCTSGHGICGLGSLQVPSLLAVLTFLVTAMISARFVLAIGGA
;
A
#
# COMPACT_ATOMS: atom_id res chain seq x y z
N MET A 1 6.60 -13.49 -24.99
CA MET A 1 6.76 -12.10 -24.50
C MET A 1 5.72 -11.72 -23.43
N ILE A 2 4.42 -12.02 -23.59
CA ILE A 2 3.39 -11.71 -22.57
C ILE A 2 3.55 -12.61 -21.33
N GLU A 3 3.87 -13.90 -21.51
CA GLU A 3 4.09 -14.84 -20.41
C GLU A 3 5.28 -14.50 -19.51
N SER A 4 6.31 -13.86 -20.04
CA SER A 4 7.45 -13.38 -19.23
C SER A 4 7.11 -12.16 -18.34
N LEU A 5 6.06 -11.41 -18.70
CA LEU A 5 5.57 -10.28 -17.91
C LEU A 5 4.55 -10.72 -16.84
N PHE A 6 3.89 -11.86 -17.05
CA PHE A 6 2.85 -12.38 -16.15
C PHE A 6 3.10 -13.84 -15.77
N PRO A 7 4.08 -14.12 -14.89
CA PRO A 7 4.50 -15.49 -14.55
C PRO A 7 3.38 -16.35 -13.93
N LEU A 8 2.35 -15.75 -13.35
CA LEU A 8 1.17 -16.44 -12.77
C LEU A 8 -0.05 -16.43 -13.72
N GLY A 9 0.14 -15.96 -14.96
CA GLY A 9 -0.94 -15.85 -15.94
C GLY A 9 -1.80 -14.57 -15.79
N ILE A 10 -2.24 -14.02 -16.90
CA ILE A 10 -3.02 -12.76 -16.96
C ILE A 10 -4.30 -12.84 -16.12
N ALA A 11 -4.99 -13.99 -16.13
CA ALA A 11 -6.23 -14.19 -15.38
C ALA A 11 -6.05 -13.98 -13.87
N HIS A 12 -4.92 -14.40 -13.30
CA HIS A 12 -4.62 -14.21 -11.89
C HIS A 12 -4.48 -12.72 -11.52
N TYR A 13 -3.77 -11.96 -12.33
CA TYR A 13 -3.60 -10.52 -12.11
C TYR A 13 -4.89 -9.73 -12.32
N LEU A 14 -5.70 -10.10 -13.32
CA LEU A 14 -7.01 -9.50 -13.54
C LEU A 14 -7.98 -9.78 -12.39
N ALA A 15 -8.04 -11.02 -11.91
CA ALA A 15 -8.88 -11.38 -10.77
C ALA A 15 -8.46 -10.61 -9.51
N GLY A 16 -7.15 -10.52 -9.21
CA GLY A 16 -6.63 -9.74 -8.10
C GLY A 16 -6.99 -8.25 -8.21
N GLY A 17 -6.81 -7.66 -9.40
CA GLY A 17 -7.16 -6.26 -9.66
C GLY A 17 -8.66 -5.99 -9.50
N LEU A 18 -9.52 -6.87 -10.00
CA LEU A 18 -10.97 -6.77 -9.85
C LEU A 18 -11.39 -6.86 -8.37
N LEU A 19 -10.81 -7.78 -7.60
CA LEU A 19 -11.10 -7.92 -6.16
C LEU A 19 -10.68 -6.68 -5.38
N ILE A 20 -9.49 -6.14 -5.65
CA ILE A 20 -9.02 -4.90 -5.02
C ILE A 20 -9.94 -3.74 -5.41
N GLY A 21 -10.26 -3.59 -6.69
CA GLY A 21 -11.15 -2.55 -7.19
C GLY A 21 -12.55 -2.63 -6.59
N ALA A 22 -13.13 -3.82 -6.52
CA ALA A 22 -14.43 -4.06 -5.89
C ALA A 22 -14.40 -3.72 -4.38
N GLY A 23 -13.36 -4.14 -3.66
CA GLY A 23 -13.22 -3.85 -2.23
C GLY A 23 -13.11 -2.35 -1.94
N VAL A 24 -12.31 -1.62 -2.73
CA VAL A 24 -12.15 -0.16 -2.59
C VAL A 24 -13.43 0.57 -2.99
N SER A 25 -14.11 0.14 -4.05
CA SER A 25 -15.38 0.71 -4.48
C SER A 25 -16.47 0.50 -3.43
N LEU A 26 -16.55 -0.69 -2.84
CA LEU A 26 -17.49 -1.00 -1.77
C LEU A 26 -17.23 -0.11 -0.53
N LEU A 27 -15.96 0.03 -0.13
CA LEU A 27 -15.58 0.93 0.96
C LEU A 27 -16.04 2.36 0.67
N PHE A 28 -15.78 2.87 -0.53
CA PHE A 28 -16.15 4.24 -0.90
C PHE A 28 -17.66 4.44 -0.93
N VAL A 29 -18.42 3.52 -1.54
CA VAL A 29 -19.88 3.62 -1.66
C VAL A 29 -20.56 3.53 -0.29
N THR A 30 -20.06 2.67 0.61
CA THR A 30 -20.69 2.46 1.92
C THR A 30 -20.31 3.51 2.97
N THR A 31 -19.09 4.06 2.89
CA THR A 31 -18.56 4.94 3.94
C THR A 31 -18.15 6.33 3.47
N GLY A 32 -18.03 6.55 2.15
CA GLY A 32 -17.46 7.77 1.57
C GLY A 32 -15.96 7.95 1.87
N LEU A 33 -15.31 6.93 2.45
CA LEU A 33 -13.91 7.01 2.87
C LEU A 33 -12.97 6.54 1.77
N ILE A 34 -11.86 7.24 1.63
CA ILE A 34 -10.78 6.88 0.70
C ILE A 34 -9.80 5.97 1.44
N GLY A 35 -9.64 4.73 0.96
CA GLY A 35 -8.74 3.76 1.53
C GLY A 35 -7.28 4.22 1.48
N GLY A 36 -6.52 3.94 2.54
CA GLY A 36 -5.09 4.27 2.60
C GLY A 36 -4.50 3.84 3.93
N ILE A 37 -3.38 3.09 3.85
CA ILE A 37 -2.76 2.50 5.05
C ILE A 37 -1.67 3.38 5.66
N SER A 38 -1.19 4.42 4.94
CA SER A 38 -0.03 5.21 5.35
C SER A 38 -0.14 5.88 6.73
N THR A 39 -1.34 6.15 7.20
CA THR A 39 -1.59 6.78 8.50
C THR A 39 -2.09 5.82 9.58
N VAL A 40 -2.22 4.51 9.29
CA VAL A 40 -2.67 3.51 10.28
C VAL A 40 -1.79 3.54 11.53
N PHE A 41 -0.47 3.48 11.38
CA PHE A 41 0.44 3.54 12.54
C PHE A 41 0.29 4.82 13.35
N SER A 42 0.19 5.99 12.71
CA SER A 42 0.05 7.27 13.42
C SER A 42 -1.31 7.40 14.11
N SER A 43 -2.38 6.91 13.50
CA SER A 43 -3.70 6.89 14.11
C SER A 43 -3.79 5.85 15.25
N THR A 44 -3.13 4.71 15.12
CA THR A 44 -3.02 3.72 16.21
C THR A 44 -2.18 4.27 17.36
N TRP A 45 -1.06 4.94 17.05
CA TRP A 45 -0.23 5.56 18.09
C TRP A 45 -0.96 6.67 18.85
N SER A 46 -2.03 7.26 18.29
CA SER A 46 -2.87 8.24 18.97
C SER A 46 -3.64 7.68 20.19
N TYR A 47 -3.77 6.36 20.31
CA TYR A 47 -4.32 5.74 21.52
C TYR A 47 -3.31 5.76 22.69
N LEU A 48 -2.02 5.66 22.36
CA LEU A 48 -0.95 5.52 23.35
C LEU A 48 -0.31 6.86 23.70
N SER A 49 -0.17 7.77 22.73
CA SER A 49 0.54 9.03 22.88
C SER A 49 -0.42 10.22 22.89
N ARG A 50 -0.35 11.03 23.95
CA ARG A 50 -1.11 12.27 24.10
C ARG A 50 -0.42 13.50 23.50
N ARG A 51 0.66 13.32 22.72
CA ARG A 51 1.35 14.44 22.08
C ARG A 51 0.45 15.13 21.06
N PRO A 52 0.48 16.47 20.93
CA PRO A 52 -0.42 17.23 20.05
C PRO A 52 -0.42 16.73 18.59
N PHE A 53 0.72 16.28 18.09
CA PHE A 53 0.83 15.71 16.75
C PHE A 53 -0.09 14.50 16.52
N PHE A 54 -0.18 13.58 17.50
CA PHE A 54 -1.01 12.38 17.40
C PHE A 54 -2.48 12.62 17.74
N GLN A 55 -2.78 13.75 18.40
CA GLN A 55 -4.14 14.13 18.80
C GLN A 55 -4.84 15.03 17.77
N GLN A 56 -4.26 15.18 16.58
CA GLN A 56 -4.92 15.89 15.48
C GLN A 56 -6.26 15.21 15.14
N GLU A 57 -7.30 16.00 14.92
CA GLU A 57 -8.65 15.53 14.61
C GLU A 57 -8.68 14.55 13.44
N ARG A 58 -7.85 14.78 12.42
CA ARG A 58 -7.66 13.88 11.28
C ARG A 58 -7.19 12.47 11.67
N LEU A 59 -6.37 12.32 12.69
CA LEU A 59 -5.86 11.03 13.16
C LEU A 59 -6.83 10.38 14.14
N VAL A 60 -7.36 11.16 15.08
CA VAL A 60 -8.28 10.68 16.10
C VAL A 60 -9.62 10.25 15.51
N GLY A 61 -10.22 11.05 14.63
CA GLY A 61 -11.49 10.74 13.98
C GLY A 61 -11.44 9.54 13.02
N SER A 62 -10.24 9.19 12.54
CA SER A 62 -10.07 8.11 11.55
C SER A 62 -9.52 6.81 12.12
N ARG A 63 -9.15 6.74 13.40
CA ARG A 63 -8.44 5.59 13.99
C ARG A 63 -9.25 4.29 13.97
N GLY A 64 -10.54 4.35 14.22
CA GLY A 64 -11.39 3.15 14.27
C GLY A 64 -11.47 2.43 12.92
N TRP A 65 -11.90 3.13 11.89
CA TRP A 65 -12.06 2.52 10.57
C TRP A 65 -10.73 2.08 9.95
N ARG A 66 -9.61 2.78 10.25
CA ARG A 66 -8.27 2.41 9.78
C ARG A 66 -7.79 1.10 10.39
N LEU A 67 -8.08 0.85 11.66
CA LEU A 67 -7.81 -0.44 12.30
C LEU A 67 -8.62 -1.56 11.66
N VAL A 68 -9.91 -1.34 11.41
CA VAL A 68 -10.78 -2.30 10.73
C VAL A 68 -10.26 -2.58 9.32
N TYR A 69 -9.84 -1.55 8.59
CA TYR A 69 -9.26 -1.69 7.25
C TYR A 69 -7.96 -2.50 7.29
N ALA A 70 -7.04 -2.20 8.21
CA ALA A 70 -5.80 -2.96 8.37
C ALA A 70 -6.06 -4.43 8.78
N ALA A 71 -6.99 -4.65 9.72
CA ALA A 71 -7.40 -6.00 10.12
C ALA A 71 -8.02 -6.78 8.95
N GLY A 72 -8.83 -6.12 8.10
CA GLY A 72 -9.39 -6.71 6.90
C GLY A 72 -8.33 -7.14 5.89
N LEU A 73 -7.27 -6.34 5.70
CA LEU A 73 -6.15 -6.72 4.83
C LEU A 73 -5.41 -7.96 5.36
N ILE A 74 -5.14 -8.01 6.67
CA ILE A 74 -4.48 -9.15 7.31
C ILE A 74 -5.37 -10.40 7.22
N ALA A 75 -6.66 -10.26 7.52
CA ALA A 75 -7.61 -11.36 7.43
C ALA A 75 -7.77 -11.90 6.01
N GLY A 76 -7.78 -11.01 5.00
CA GLY A 76 -7.82 -11.38 3.60
C GLY A 76 -6.57 -12.14 3.15
N ALA A 77 -5.38 -11.67 3.54
CA ALA A 77 -4.12 -12.36 3.27
C ALA A 77 -4.08 -13.75 3.94
N LEU A 78 -4.51 -13.83 5.20
CA LEU A 78 -4.59 -15.11 5.93
C LEU A 78 -5.57 -16.07 5.26
N ALA A 79 -6.76 -15.60 4.89
CA ALA A 79 -7.75 -16.41 4.19
C ALA A 79 -7.22 -16.96 2.87
N PHE A 80 -6.46 -16.16 2.10
CA PHE A 80 -5.83 -16.60 0.86
C PHE A 80 -4.81 -17.73 1.10
N VAL A 81 -3.95 -17.60 2.11
CA VAL A 81 -2.96 -18.64 2.46
C VAL A 81 -3.66 -19.91 2.96
N LEU A 82 -4.70 -19.78 3.80
CA LEU A 82 -5.48 -20.92 4.29
C LEU A 82 -6.27 -21.64 3.18
N ALA A 83 -6.65 -20.92 2.13
CA ALA A 83 -7.27 -21.51 0.93
C ALA A 83 -6.27 -22.21 0.00
N GLY A 84 -5.01 -22.35 0.39
CA GLY A 84 -3.96 -23.03 -0.37
C GLY A 84 -3.19 -22.12 -1.32
N GLY A 85 -3.35 -20.79 -1.22
CA GLY A 85 -2.53 -19.83 -1.94
C GLY A 85 -1.07 -19.87 -1.46
N PRO A 86 -0.09 -19.64 -2.35
CA PRO A 86 1.32 -19.65 -1.99
C PRO A 86 1.63 -18.50 -1.02
N ALA A 87 2.29 -18.84 0.09
CA ALA A 87 2.84 -17.82 0.98
C ALA A 87 4.05 -17.17 0.31
N PHE A 88 4.06 -15.84 0.29
CA PHE A 88 5.19 -15.09 -0.26
C PHE A 88 6.36 -15.13 0.74
N VAL A 89 7.49 -15.65 0.30
CA VAL A 89 8.75 -15.62 1.05
C VAL A 89 9.73 -14.73 0.28
N THR A 90 10.28 -13.73 0.96
CA THR A 90 11.29 -12.86 0.36
C THR A 90 12.69 -13.36 0.68
N GLU A 91 13.57 -13.37 -0.32
CA GLU A 91 15.00 -13.67 -0.17
C GLU A 91 15.82 -12.41 0.15
N VAL A 92 15.17 -11.24 0.18
CA VAL A 92 15.83 -9.96 0.44
C VAL A 92 16.32 -9.90 1.89
N PRO A 93 17.59 -9.55 2.13
CA PRO A 93 18.16 -9.41 3.48
C PRO A 93 17.38 -8.43 4.35
N TRP A 94 17.21 -8.76 5.63
CA TRP A 94 16.41 -7.97 6.57
C TRP A 94 16.84 -6.49 6.69
N TRP A 95 18.14 -6.21 6.55
CA TRP A 95 18.66 -4.83 6.61
C TRP A 95 18.24 -3.99 5.39
N GLN A 96 18.16 -4.61 4.19
CA GLN A 96 17.64 -3.94 2.99
C GLN A 96 16.14 -3.66 3.14
N LEU A 97 15.39 -4.60 3.71
CA LEU A 97 13.97 -4.41 4.02
C LEU A 97 13.77 -3.28 5.04
N ALA A 98 14.62 -3.21 6.07
CA ALA A 98 14.55 -2.16 7.07
C ALA A 98 14.85 -0.78 6.48
N LEU A 99 15.93 -0.66 5.70
CA LEU A 99 16.31 0.59 5.03
C LEU A 99 15.27 1.02 3.99
N GLY A 100 14.82 0.08 3.14
CA GLY A 100 13.78 0.33 2.15
C GLY A 100 12.46 0.75 2.80
N GLY A 101 12.04 0.07 3.84
CA GLY A 101 10.85 0.41 4.61
C GLY A 101 10.92 1.79 5.27
N PHE A 102 12.08 2.16 5.79
CA PHE A 102 12.31 3.50 6.33
C PHE A 102 12.18 4.58 5.24
N LEU A 103 12.83 4.40 4.08
CA LEU A 103 12.77 5.34 2.97
C LEU A 103 11.35 5.47 2.41
N VAL A 104 10.64 4.36 2.23
CA VAL A 104 9.24 4.35 1.78
C VAL A 104 8.33 5.03 2.80
N GLY A 105 8.51 4.74 4.08
CA GLY A 105 7.72 5.36 5.15
C GLY A 105 7.94 6.88 5.23
N PHE A 106 9.18 7.33 5.09
CA PHE A 106 9.52 8.75 5.03
C PHE A 106 8.94 9.42 3.79
N GLY A 107 9.09 8.82 2.60
CA GLY A 107 8.52 9.31 1.35
C GLY A 107 7.00 9.43 1.38
N ALA A 108 6.30 8.43 1.95
CA ALA A 108 4.86 8.45 2.11
C ALA A 108 4.37 9.59 3.03
N ARG A 109 5.20 10.04 3.96
CA ARG A 109 4.91 11.22 4.80
C ARG A 109 5.12 12.52 4.04
N LEU A 110 6.20 12.63 3.27
CA LEU A 110 6.48 13.81 2.45
C LEU A 110 5.43 14.02 1.35
N SER A 111 5.01 12.94 0.69
CA SER A 111 4.00 13.00 -0.39
C SER A 111 2.55 13.08 0.13
N ASN A 112 2.36 13.09 1.44
CA ASN A 112 1.03 13.10 2.09
C ASN A 112 0.11 11.95 1.67
N GLY A 113 0.69 10.84 1.19
CA GLY A 113 -0.04 9.66 0.74
C GLY A 113 0.90 8.47 0.50
N CYS A 114 0.31 7.31 0.28
CA CYS A 114 1.04 6.09 -0.08
C CYS A 114 0.62 5.60 -1.47
N THR A 115 1.28 4.55 -1.95
CA THR A 115 0.98 3.96 -3.26
C THR A 115 -0.48 3.51 -3.39
N SER A 116 -1.10 2.97 -2.33
CA SER A 116 -2.52 2.61 -2.35
C SER A 116 -3.44 3.84 -2.32
N GLY A 117 -3.09 4.90 -1.60
CA GLY A 117 -3.86 6.13 -1.57
C GLY A 117 -3.88 6.84 -2.93
N HIS A 118 -2.71 7.05 -3.53
CA HIS A 118 -2.62 7.68 -4.85
C HIS A 118 -2.92 6.70 -5.99
N GLY A 119 -2.35 5.48 -5.95
CA GLY A 119 -2.42 4.53 -7.07
C GLY A 119 -3.77 3.85 -7.22
N ILE A 120 -4.49 3.56 -6.16
CA ILE A 120 -5.80 2.89 -6.24
C ILE A 120 -6.91 3.94 -6.11
N CYS A 121 -7.00 4.62 -4.97
CA CYS A 121 -8.10 5.53 -4.70
C CYS A 121 -7.99 6.84 -5.48
N GLY A 122 -6.80 7.42 -5.58
CA GLY A 122 -6.55 8.67 -6.29
C GLY A 122 -6.76 8.55 -7.80
N LEU A 123 -6.24 7.48 -8.41
CA LEU A 123 -6.50 7.19 -9.83
C LEU A 123 -7.96 6.80 -10.07
N GLY A 124 -8.55 6.00 -9.18
CA GLY A 124 -9.97 5.67 -9.27
C GLY A 124 -10.90 6.88 -9.19
N SER A 125 -10.45 7.95 -8.53
CA SER A 125 -11.15 9.24 -8.46
C SER A 125 -10.69 10.23 -9.54
N LEU A 126 -9.88 9.81 -10.53
CA LEU A 126 -9.36 10.61 -11.64
C LEU A 126 -8.64 11.90 -11.19
N GLN A 127 -7.94 11.86 -10.06
CA GLN A 127 -7.22 13.00 -9.53
C GLN A 127 -5.86 13.19 -10.22
N VAL A 128 -5.69 14.30 -10.94
CA VAL A 128 -4.44 14.62 -11.64
C VAL A 128 -3.19 14.62 -10.74
N PRO A 129 -3.22 15.17 -9.51
CA PRO A 129 -2.08 15.09 -8.59
C PRO A 129 -1.70 13.64 -8.25
N SER A 130 -2.68 12.75 -8.16
CA SER A 130 -2.44 11.33 -7.90
C SER A 130 -1.80 10.62 -9.09
N LEU A 131 -2.18 10.98 -10.32
CA LEU A 131 -1.55 10.47 -11.53
C LEU A 131 -0.07 10.86 -11.57
N LEU A 132 0.26 12.12 -11.31
CA LEU A 132 1.65 12.57 -11.26
C LEU A 132 2.45 11.87 -10.16
N ALA A 133 1.86 11.70 -8.98
CA ALA A 133 2.49 10.96 -7.90
C ALA A 133 2.77 9.50 -8.29
N VAL A 134 1.82 8.81 -8.92
CA VAL A 134 1.97 7.43 -9.41
C VAL A 134 3.10 7.33 -10.43
N LEU A 135 3.13 8.20 -11.42
CA LEU A 135 4.20 8.23 -12.42
C LEU A 135 5.57 8.44 -11.76
N THR A 136 5.66 9.39 -10.82
CA THR A 136 6.90 9.69 -10.11
C THR A 136 7.43 8.49 -9.35
N PHE A 137 6.60 7.83 -8.53
CA PHE A 137 7.10 6.70 -7.76
C PHE A 137 7.34 5.45 -8.60
N LEU A 138 6.63 5.24 -9.72
CA LEU A 138 6.93 4.15 -10.66
C LEU A 138 8.30 4.35 -11.32
N VAL A 139 8.56 5.54 -11.85
CA VAL A 139 9.87 5.87 -12.46
C VAL A 139 10.99 5.74 -11.43
N THR A 140 10.78 6.28 -10.21
CA THR A 140 11.77 6.20 -9.13
C THR A 140 12.02 4.75 -8.72
N ALA A 141 10.97 3.92 -8.63
CA ALA A 141 11.09 2.51 -8.30
C ALA A 141 11.89 1.73 -9.36
N MET A 142 11.62 1.99 -10.66
CA MET A 142 12.39 1.37 -11.76
C MET A 142 13.87 1.75 -11.72
N ILE A 143 14.18 3.04 -11.51
CA ILE A 143 15.56 3.52 -11.40
C ILE A 143 16.25 2.89 -10.18
N SER A 144 15.60 2.89 -9.02
CA SER A 144 16.14 2.31 -7.79
C SER A 144 16.39 0.80 -7.92
N ALA A 145 15.46 0.07 -8.55
CA ALA A 145 15.62 -1.36 -8.79
C ALA A 145 16.83 -1.64 -9.71
N ARG A 146 16.97 -0.88 -10.80
CA ARG A 146 18.14 -1.01 -11.69
C ARG A 146 19.45 -0.69 -10.99
N PHE A 147 19.45 0.34 -10.14
CA PHE A 147 20.64 0.74 -9.37
C PHE A 147 21.04 -0.33 -8.37
N VAL A 148 20.09 -0.90 -7.62
CA VAL A 148 20.35 -1.98 -6.65
C VAL A 148 20.89 -3.22 -7.35
N LEU A 149 20.30 -3.62 -8.49
CA LEU A 149 20.78 -4.74 -9.30
C LEU A 149 22.19 -4.49 -9.83
N ALA A 150 22.53 -3.28 -10.25
CA ALA A 150 23.86 -2.92 -10.76
C ALA A 150 24.97 -2.99 -9.69
N ILE A 151 24.63 -2.80 -8.39
CA ILE A 151 25.57 -2.85 -7.26
C ILE A 151 25.71 -4.31 -6.73
N GLY A 152 25.02 -5.28 -7.35
CA GLY A 152 25.07 -6.67 -6.91
C GLY A 152 24.14 -6.97 -5.73
N GLY A 153 23.13 -6.14 -5.52
CA GLY A 153 22.01 -6.45 -4.64
C GLY A 153 21.10 -7.45 -5.36
N ALA A 154 21.20 -8.73 -4.96
CA ALA A 154 20.32 -9.78 -5.46
C ALA A 154 18.90 -9.57 -4.98
#